data_86c330eda517170b0e2d22aa9e2d6450
#
_entry.id   86c330eda517170b0e2d22aa9e2d6450
#
_cell.length_a   1.000
_cell.length_b   1.000
_cell.length_c   1.000
_cell.angle_alpha   90.00
_cell.angle_beta   90.00
_cell.angle_gamma   90.00
#
_symmetry.space_group_name_H-M   'P 1'
#
loop_
_entity.id
_entity.type
_entity.pdbx_description
1 polymer ?
#
loop_
_entity_poly.entity_id
_entity_poly.type
_entity_poly.pdbx_seq_one_letter_code
_entity_poly.pdbx_strand_id
1 'polypeptide(L)'
;MKNFAAIDFETANGCRSSVCSVGVVIVEDNKIADRFYSLIHPVPDYYSYWNTQIHGLTAESTMTAPAFPEVWEKVSALIGDLPLVAHNSPFDEGCLKAVFGVYGMTYPDYKFYCTCRASRTVLGRQLPNHQLQTVAQYYGYDLRHHHHALADAEACARIAIEILDF
;
A
#
# COMPACT_ATOMS: atom_id res chain seq x y z
N MET A 1 -5.11 18.26 -12.54
CA MET A 1 -5.81 17.57 -11.43
C MET A 1 -5.36 16.12 -11.41
N LYS A 2 -5.12 15.56 -10.22
CA LYS A 2 -4.49 14.23 -10.06
C LYS A 2 -5.55 13.19 -9.77
N ASN A 3 -5.51 12.09 -10.51
CA ASN A 3 -6.38 10.92 -10.33
C ASN A 3 -5.48 9.68 -10.21
N PHE A 4 -5.56 8.98 -9.09
CA PHE A 4 -4.73 7.81 -8.80
C PHE A 4 -5.31 6.97 -7.66
N ALA A 5 -4.78 5.77 -7.47
CA ALA A 5 -5.06 4.93 -6.32
C ALA A 5 -3.79 4.73 -5.50
N ALA A 6 -3.79 5.19 -4.25
CA ALA A 6 -2.73 4.87 -3.30
C ALA A 6 -2.98 3.48 -2.71
N ILE A 7 -1.93 2.67 -2.61
CA ILE A 7 -2.03 1.29 -2.13
C ILE A 7 -0.90 0.99 -1.15
N ASP A 8 -1.22 0.19 -0.14
CA ASP A 8 -0.26 -0.32 0.84
C ASP A 8 -0.62 -1.75 1.22
N PHE A 9 0.40 -2.63 1.28
CA PHE A 9 0.27 -4.01 1.73
C PHE A 9 1.04 -4.23 3.03
N GLU A 10 0.48 -5.07 3.90
CA GLU A 10 1.24 -5.71 4.97
C GLU A 10 1.45 -7.18 4.63
N THR A 11 2.61 -7.74 5.02
CA THR A 11 2.96 -9.13 4.76
C THR A 11 3.09 -9.93 6.06
N ALA A 12 2.68 -11.20 6.02
CA ALA A 12 2.74 -12.09 7.17
C ALA A 12 4.17 -12.55 7.50
N ASN A 13 5.01 -12.68 6.48
CA ASN A 13 6.37 -13.19 6.60
C ASN A 13 7.28 -12.60 5.52
N GLY A 14 8.51 -13.10 5.41
CA GLY A 14 9.50 -12.61 4.46
C GLY A 14 9.20 -12.89 2.98
N CYS A 15 8.22 -13.73 2.67
CA CYS A 15 7.78 -13.95 1.29
C CYS A 15 6.86 -12.79 0.86
N ARG A 16 7.18 -12.14 -0.23
CA ARG A 16 6.37 -11.00 -0.72
C ARG A 16 4.94 -11.39 -1.11
N SER A 17 4.70 -12.64 -1.46
CA SER A 17 3.35 -13.17 -1.74
C SER A 17 2.46 -13.26 -0.51
N SER A 18 3.02 -13.19 0.70
CA SER A 18 2.30 -13.37 1.96
C SER A 18 1.53 -12.14 2.41
N VAL A 19 0.93 -11.40 1.48
CA VAL A 19 0.10 -10.24 1.80
C VAL A 19 -1.04 -10.65 2.74
N CYS A 20 -1.16 -9.96 3.88
CA CYS A 20 -2.15 -10.25 4.91
C CYS A 20 -3.14 -9.11 5.15
N SER A 21 -2.88 -7.94 4.59
CA SER A 21 -3.85 -6.84 4.51
C SER A 21 -3.51 -5.92 3.35
N VAL A 22 -4.52 -5.21 2.88
CA VAL A 22 -4.37 -4.18 1.85
C VAL A 22 -5.23 -2.98 2.20
N GLY A 23 -4.66 -1.78 2.04
CA GLY A 23 -5.37 -0.51 2.08
C GLY A 23 -5.29 0.17 0.72
N VAL A 24 -6.40 0.71 0.26
CA VAL A 24 -6.50 1.46 -1.01
C VAL A 24 -7.24 2.76 -0.77
N VAL A 25 -6.70 3.85 -1.28
CA VAL A 25 -7.32 5.17 -1.23
C VAL A 25 -7.41 5.72 -2.64
N ILE A 26 -8.63 5.98 -3.09
CA ILE A 26 -8.87 6.58 -4.40
C ILE A 26 -8.82 8.10 -4.29
N VAL A 27 -8.05 8.71 -5.16
CA VAL A 27 -7.96 10.17 -5.28
C VAL A 27 -8.50 10.57 -6.65
N GLU A 28 -9.46 11.49 -6.64
CA GLU A 28 -10.04 12.11 -7.83
C GLU A 28 -9.97 13.63 -7.67
N ASP A 29 -9.46 14.30 -8.69
CA ASP A 29 -9.32 15.75 -8.72
C ASP A 29 -8.64 16.34 -7.47
N ASN A 30 -7.53 15.70 -7.05
CA ASN A 30 -6.74 16.05 -5.85
C ASN A 30 -7.49 15.85 -4.52
N LYS A 31 -8.58 15.11 -4.49
CA LYS A 31 -9.36 14.84 -3.27
C LYS A 31 -9.53 13.35 -3.06
N ILE A 32 -9.51 12.94 -1.80
CA ILE A 32 -9.83 11.55 -1.46
C ILE A 32 -11.32 11.33 -1.73
N ALA A 33 -11.59 10.40 -2.66
CA ALA A 33 -12.93 10.06 -3.12
C ALA A 33 -13.46 8.77 -2.47
N ASP A 34 -12.60 7.77 -2.24
CA ASP A 34 -13.02 6.50 -1.68
C ASP A 34 -11.86 5.82 -0.92
N ARG A 35 -12.20 4.86 -0.06
CA ARG A 35 -11.27 4.07 0.76
C ARG A 35 -11.72 2.62 0.78
N PHE A 36 -10.75 1.71 0.76
CA PHE A 36 -10.98 0.28 0.89
C PHE A 36 -9.93 -0.34 1.81
N TYR A 37 -10.35 -1.24 2.66
CA TYR A 37 -9.47 -2.04 3.51
C TYR A 37 -9.95 -3.48 3.57
N SER A 38 -9.04 -4.43 3.49
CA SER A 38 -9.35 -5.83 3.75
C SER A 38 -8.17 -6.56 4.36
N LEU A 39 -8.46 -7.43 5.31
CA LEU A 39 -7.58 -8.53 5.67
C LEU A 39 -7.55 -9.54 4.52
N ILE A 40 -6.43 -10.25 4.40
CA ILE A 40 -6.20 -11.27 3.37
C ILE A 40 -5.60 -12.49 4.05
N HIS A 41 -6.12 -13.68 3.72
CA HIS A 41 -5.47 -14.92 4.16
C HIS A 41 -4.15 -15.08 3.40
N PRO A 42 -2.99 -15.02 4.08
CA PRO A 42 -1.70 -14.96 3.40
C PRO A 42 -1.26 -16.30 2.82
N VAL A 43 -0.41 -16.27 1.79
CA VAL A 43 0.22 -17.46 1.20
C VAL A 43 1.71 -17.19 1.00
N PRO A 44 2.59 -17.92 1.69
CA PRO A 44 2.33 -18.95 2.71
C PRO A 44 1.73 -18.37 3.99
N ASP A 45 0.94 -19.15 4.71
CA ASP A 45 0.06 -18.72 5.80
C ASP A 45 0.68 -18.68 7.20
N TYR A 46 1.98 -18.75 7.31
CA TYR A 46 2.67 -18.56 8.58
C TYR A 46 3.04 -17.08 8.81
N TYR A 47 3.11 -16.69 10.09
CA TYR A 47 3.53 -15.34 10.48
C TYR A 47 4.94 -15.37 11.10
N SER A 48 5.80 -14.46 10.64
CA SER A 48 7.08 -14.24 11.31
C SER A 48 6.90 -13.28 12.50
N TYR A 49 7.72 -13.49 13.53
CA TYR A 49 7.73 -12.61 14.69
C TYR A 49 7.95 -11.14 14.30
N TRP A 50 8.90 -10.88 13.41
CA TRP A 50 9.25 -9.52 13.00
C TRP A 50 8.12 -8.81 12.26
N ASN A 51 7.43 -9.48 11.37
CA ASN A 51 6.30 -8.92 10.66
C ASN A 51 5.16 -8.59 11.62
N THR A 52 4.84 -9.48 12.54
CA THR A 52 3.80 -9.24 13.56
C THR A 52 4.18 -8.06 14.48
N GLN A 53 5.45 -7.90 14.84
CA GLN A 53 5.89 -6.73 15.62
C GLN A 53 5.65 -5.41 14.88
N ILE A 54 5.72 -5.42 13.55
CA ILE A 54 5.50 -4.22 12.72
C ILE A 54 4.02 -3.85 12.66
N HIS A 55 3.15 -4.78 12.28
CA HIS A 55 1.72 -4.47 11.98
C HIS A 55 0.72 -5.03 12.98
N GLY A 56 1.14 -5.86 13.91
CA GLY A 56 0.28 -6.42 14.95
C GLY A 56 -0.67 -7.54 14.51
N LEU A 57 -0.68 -7.93 13.24
CA LEU A 57 -1.50 -9.03 12.74
C LEU A 57 -0.85 -10.37 13.06
N THR A 58 -1.69 -11.37 13.33
CA THR A 58 -1.29 -12.75 13.64
C THR A 58 -2.06 -13.74 12.78
N ALA A 59 -1.71 -15.03 12.87
CA ALA A 59 -2.45 -16.09 12.18
C ALA A 59 -3.94 -16.08 12.53
N GLU A 60 -4.29 -15.75 13.77
CA GLU A 60 -5.70 -15.62 14.19
C GLU A 60 -6.42 -14.48 13.48
N SER A 61 -5.72 -13.35 13.24
CA SER A 61 -6.28 -12.17 12.59
C SER A 61 -6.84 -12.48 11.20
N THR A 62 -6.19 -13.37 10.46
CA THR A 62 -6.49 -13.68 9.06
C THR A 62 -6.94 -15.10 8.81
N MET A 63 -7.22 -15.87 9.86
CA MET A 63 -7.60 -17.28 9.76
C MET A 63 -8.85 -17.50 8.89
N THR A 64 -9.82 -16.59 9.01
CA THR A 64 -11.08 -16.62 8.24
C THR A 64 -11.16 -15.53 7.18
N ALA A 65 -10.05 -14.83 6.93
CA ALA A 65 -10.02 -13.77 5.93
C ALA A 65 -10.12 -14.35 4.51
N PRO A 66 -10.66 -13.58 3.55
CA PRO A 66 -10.72 -14.00 2.16
C PRO A 66 -9.34 -14.18 1.55
N ALA A 67 -9.24 -15.05 0.54
CA ALA A 67 -8.03 -15.20 -0.25
C ALA A 67 -7.78 -13.97 -1.14
N PHE A 68 -6.54 -13.76 -1.54
CA PHE A 68 -6.16 -12.61 -2.36
C PHE A 68 -7.03 -12.44 -3.63
N PRO A 69 -7.34 -13.49 -4.42
CA PRO A 69 -8.17 -13.31 -5.62
C PRO A 69 -9.53 -12.68 -5.36
N GLU A 70 -10.18 -13.05 -4.25
CA GLU A 70 -11.49 -12.47 -3.87
C GLU A 70 -11.36 -10.99 -3.52
N VAL A 71 -10.31 -10.63 -2.77
CA VAL A 71 -10.04 -9.24 -2.40
C VAL A 71 -9.69 -8.43 -3.62
N TRP A 72 -8.85 -8.98 -4.50
CA TRP A 72 -8.38 -8.25 -5.68
C TRP A 72 -9.47 -8.01 -6.72
N GLU A 73 -10.46 -8.87 -6.81
CA GLU A 73 -11.63 -8.63 -7.64
C GLU A 73 -12.30 -7.30 -7.26
N LYS A 74 -12.47 -7.04 -5.96
CA LYS A 74 -13.02 -5.78 -5.46
C LYS A 74 -12.10 -4.60 -5.68
N VAL A 75 -10.82 -4.76 -5.39
CA VAL A 75 -9.82 -3.71 -5.56
C VAL A 75 -9.67 -3.35 -7.04
N SER A 76 -9.57 -4.32 -7.93
CA SER A 76 -9.42 -4.05 -9.37
C SER A 76 -10.62 -3.30 -9.96
N ALA A 77 -11.83 -3.61 -9.49
CA ALA A 77 -13.03 -2.87 -9.89
C ALA A 77 -12.98 -1.41 -9.40
N LEU A 78 -12.44 -1.19 -8.20
CA LEU A 78 -12.34 0.14 -7.59
C LEU A 78 -11.27 1.00 -8.27
N ILE A 79 -10.09 0.43 -8.54
CA ILE A 79 -8.97 1.19 -9.13
C ILE A 79 -9.14 1.42 -10.63
N GLY A 80 -9.85 0.54 -11.34
CA GLY A 80 -10.00 0.64 -12.80
C GLY A 80 -8.65 0.80 -13.51
N ASP A 81 -8.53 1.84 -14.32
CA ASP A 81 -7.31 2.18 -15.07
C ASP A 81 -6.42 3.23 -14.37
N LEU A 82 -6.70 3.56 -13.11
CA LEU A 82 -5.91 4.53 -12.38
C LEU A 82 -4.47 4.04 -12.16
N PRO A 83 -3.47 4.93 -12.25
CA PRO A 83 -2.12 4.59 -11.83
C PRO A 83 -2.09 4.32 -10.32
N LEU A 84 -1.21 3.41 -9.91
CA LEU A 84 -1.01 3.07 -8.51
C LEU A 84 0.12 3.90 -7.91
N VAL A 85 -0.04 4.30 -6.66
CA VAL A 85 0.96 5.05 -5.91
C VAL A 85 1.23 4.33 -4.60
N ALA A 86 2.50 4.16 -4.26
CA ALA A 86 2.91 3.58 -2.99
C ALA A 86 4.13 4.32 -2.44
N HIS A 87 4.29 4.28 -1.12
CA HIS A 87 5.49 4.80 -0.47
C HIS A 87 6.53 3.70 -0.37
N ASN A 88 7.62 3.81 -1.13
CA ASN A 88 8.55 2.73 -1.43
C ASN A 88 7.92 1.66 -2.36
N SER A 89 7.41 2.12 -3.50
CA SER A 89 6.63 1.32 -4.43
C SER A 89 7.26 -0.01 -4.90
N PRO A 90 8.61 -0.18 -4.96
CA PRO A 90 9.18 -1.49 -5.30
C PRO A 90 8.74 -2.62 -4.36
N PHE A 91 8.45 -2.31 -3.10
CA PHE A 91 7.94 -3.31 -2.15
C PHE A 91 6.51 -3.73 -2.52
N ASP A 92 5.58 -2.78 -2.63
CA ASP A 92 4.17 -3.08 -2.91
C ASP A 92 3.97 -3.67 -4.30
N GLU A 93 4.67 -3.15 -5.28
CA GLU A 93 4.69 -3.71 -6.63
C GLU A 93 5.23 -5.15 -6.63
N GLY A 94 6.31 -5.41 -5.88
CA GLY A 94 6.88 -6.74 -5.71
C GLY A 94 5.92 -7.71 -5.02
N CYS A 95 5.20 -7.26 -4.00
CA CYS A 95 4.15 -8.06 -3.33
C CYS A 95 3.04 -8.41 -4.32
N LEU A 96 2.56 -7.44 -5.07
CA LEU A 96 1.47 -7.63 -6.02
C LEU A 96 1.85 -8.63 -7.13
N LYS A 97 3.03 -8.48 -7.72
CA LYS A 97 3.54 -9.42 -8.72
C LYS A 97 3.71 -10.83 -8.15
N ALA A 98 4.26 -10.94 -6.94
CA ALA A 98 4.49 -12.23 -6.30
C ALA A 98 3.19 -12.98 -6.01
N VAL A 99 2.18 -12.29 -5.45
CA VAL A 99 0.91 -12.93 -5.12
C VAL A 99 0.09 -13.28 -6.37
N PHE A 100 0.14 -12.46 -7.42
CA PHE A 100 -0.42 -12.81 -8.71
C PHE A 100 0.20 -14.11 -9.25
N GLY A 101 1.52 -14.25 -9.14
CA GLY A 101 2.25 -15.45 -9.57
C GLY A 101 1.82 -16.71 -8.80
N VAL A 102 1.65 -16.60 -7.48
CA VAL A 102 1.22 -17.72 -6.64
C VAL A 102 -0.15 -18.27 -7.05
N TYR A 103 -1.07 -17.37 -7.42
CA TYR A 103 -2.42 -17.75 -7.85
C TYR A 103 -2.56 -17.98 -9.35
N GLY A 104 -1.47 -17.91 -10.12
CA GLY A 104 -1.52 -18.07 -11.58
C GLY A 104 -2.36 -17.00 -12.30
N MET A 105 -2.46 -15.82 -11.72
CA MET A 105 -3.21 -14.70 -12.28
C MET A 105 -2.35 -13.91 -13.25
N THR A 106 -2.93 -13.42 -14.35
CA THR A 106 -2.23 -12.56 -15.30
C THR A 106 -2.08 -11.15 -14.72
N TYR A 107 -0.82 -10.69 -14.60
CA TYR A 107 -0.50 -9.36 -14.09
C TYR A 107 -0.71 -8.30 -15.18
N PRO A 108 -1.53 -7.24 -14.95
CA PRO A 108 -1.91 -6.27 -15.97
C PRO A 108 -0.89 -5.15 -16.23
N ASP A 109 0.36 -5.28 -15.80
CA ASP A 109 1.39 -4.23 -15.91
C ASP A 109 0.96 -2.88 -15.32
N TYR A 110 0.48 -2.91 -14.08
CA TYR A 110 0.10 -1.69 -13.37
C TYR A 110 1.24 -0.68 -13.34
N LYS A 111 0.90 0.58 -13.64
CA LYS A 111 1.85 1.67 -13.56
C LYS A 111 1.96 2.17 -12.13
N PHE A 112 3.14 2.07 -11.53
CA PHE A 112 3.42 2.52 -10.17
C PHE A 112 4.21 3.82 -10.14
N TYR A 113 3.84 4.71 -9.21
CA TYR A 113 4.58 5.88 -8.81
C TYR A 113 5.00 5.75 -7.35
N CYS A 114 6.14 6.35 -6.98
CA CYS A 114 6.74 6.20 -5.67
C CYS A 114 6.87 7.54 -4.96
N THR A 115 6.10 7.74 -3.90
CA THR A 115 6.18 8.96 -3.08
C THR A 115 7.48 9.05 -2.29
N CYS A 116 8.08 7.93 -1.89
CA CYS A 116 9.37 7.92 -1.21
C CYS A 116 10.48 8.46 -2.12
N ARG A 117 10.53 8.00 -3.36
CA ARG A 117 11.50 8.51 -4.37
C ARG A 117 11.25 9.98 -4.67
N ALA A 118 9.99 10.35 -4.89
CA ALA A 118 9.62 11.73 -5.16
C ALA A 118 9.99 12.67 -4.01
N SER A 119 9.76 12.24 -2.76
CA SER A 119 10.13 13.05 -1.58
C SER A 119 11.63 13.28 -1.48
N ARG A 120 12.45 12.29 -1.82
CA ARG A 120 13.91 12.46 -1.87
C ARG A 120 14.34 13.50 -2.89
N THR A 121 13.68 13.52 -4.04
CA THR A 121 13.96 14.50 -5.11
C THR A 121 13.51 15.90 -4.72
N VAL A 122 12.31 16.05 -4.18
CA VAL A 122 11.69 17.36 -3.88
C VAL A 122 12.23 17.96 -2.59
N LEU A 123 12.36 17.17 -1.53
CA LEU A 123 12.71 17.64 -0.18
C LEU A 123 14.17 17.40 0.19
N GLY A 124 14.80 16.38 -0.39
CA GLY A 124 16.21 16.10 -0.19
C GLY A 124 16.62 16.08 1.28
N ARG A 125 17.60 16.93 1.61
CA ARG A 125 18.18 17.04 2.97
C ARG A 125 17.34 17.88 3.94
N GLN A 126 16.20 18.40 3.53
CA GLN A 126 15.27 19.10 4.42
C GLN A 126 14.66 18.17 5.47
N LEU A 127 14.65 16.86 5.20
CA LEU A 127 14.17 15.84 6.11
C LEU A 127 15.31 14.93 6.59
N PRO A 128 15.26 14.45 7.86
CA PRO A 128 16.27 13.51 8.41
C PRO A 128 16.20 12.13 7.74
N ASN A 129 15.04 11.75 7.23
CA ASN A 129 14.78 10.53 6.47
C ASN A 129 13.54 10.74 5.61
N HIS A 130 13.23 9.77 4.75
CA HIS A 130 12.04 9.81 3.87
C HIS A 130 11.07 8.67 4.17
N GLN A 131 11.01 8.26 5.44
CA GLN A 131 9.99 7.32 5.91
C GLN A 131 8.60 7.94 5.81
N LEU A 132 7.58 7.11 5.66
CA LEU A 132 6.21 7.56 5.43
C LEU A 132 5.75 8.58 6.47
N GLN A 133 5.94 8.27 7.77
CA GLN A 133 5.52 9.15 8.85
C GLN A 133 6.25 10.50 8.86
N THR A 134 7.52 10.52 8.48
CA THR A 134 8.32 11.74 8.42
C THR A 134 7.83 12.66 7.31
N VAL A 135 7.61 12.11 6.12
CA VAL A 135 7.13 12.88 4.96
C VAL A 135 5.68 13.33 5.18
N ALA A 136 4.83 12.46 5.72
CA ALA A 136 3.44 12.80 6.05
C ALA A 136 3.36 13.98 7.04
N GLN A 137 4.18 13.95 8.09
CA GLN A 137 4.24 15.03 9.08
C GLN A 137 4.69 16.37 8.45
N TYR A 138 5.65 16.32 7.54
CA TYR A 138 6.09 17.52 6.83
C TYR A 138 4.93 18.20 6.08
N TYR A 139 4.01 17.42 5.51
CA TYR A 139 2.82 17.93 4.85
C TYR A 139 1.60 18.10 5.77
N GLY A 140 1.81 18.07 7.08
CA GLY A 140 0.77 18.36 8.07
C GLY A 140 -0.20 17.21 8.34
N TYR A 141 0.14 15.99 7.95
CA TYR A 141 -0.66 14.79 8.22
C TYR A 141 -0.05 13.99 9.37
N ASP A 142 -0.81 13.85 10.46
CA ASP A 142 -0.41 13.06 11.63
C ASP A 142 -0.79 11.59 11.43
N LEU A 143 0.20 10.76 11.09
CA LEU A 143 0.02 9.32 10.91
C LEU A 143 0.06 8.60 12.27
N ARG A 144 -1.12 8.41 12.89
CA ARG A 144 -1.25 7.80 14.22
C ARG A 144 -1.23 6.28 14.20
N HIS A 145 -1.71 5.66 13.12
CA HIS A 145 -1.81 4.20 12.98
C HIS A 145 -0.84 3.69 11.94
N HIS A 146 0.44 4.07 12.06
CA HIS A 146 1.50 3.59 11.17
C HIS A 146 1.56 2.06 11.19
N HIS A 147 1.77 1.45 10.02
CA HIS A 147 1.69 0.01 9.75
C HIS A 147 0.26 -0.59 9.79
N HIS A 148 -0.78 0.24 9.82
CA HIS A 148 -2.11 -0.15 9.39
C HIS A 148 -2.25 0.19 7.91
N ALA A 149 -2.54 -0.80 7.06
CA ALA A 149 -2.46 -0.63 5.59
C ALA A 149 -3.33 0.53 5.07
N LEU A 150 -4.54 0.73 5.58
CA LEU A 150 -5.39 1.84 5.14
C LEU A 150 -4.85 3.20 5.60
N ALA A 151 -4.36 3.30 6.83
CA ALA A 151 -3.78 4.54 7.34
C ALA A 151 -2.52 4.92 6.54
N ASP A 152 -1.69 3.95 6.23
CA ASP A 152 -0.47 4.15 5.45
C ASP A 152 -0.80 4.52 3.98
N ALA A 153 -1.81 3.90 3.38
CA ALA A 153 -2.29 4.27 2.04
C ALA A 153 -2.85 5.70 2.02
N GLU A 154 -3.58 6.13 3.05
CA GLU A 154 -4.09 7.50 3.14
C GLU A 154 -2.95 8.52 3.31
N ALA A 155 -1.97 8.24 4.14
CA ALA A 155 -0.78 9.08 4.27
C ALA A 155 -0.04 9.21 2.94
N CYS A 156 0.14 8.09 2.23
CA CYS A 156 0.73 8.07 0.90
C CYS A 156 -0.08 8.92 -0.09
N ALA A 157 -1.41 8.81 -0.08
CA ALA A 157 -2.28 9.59 -0.95
C ALA A 157 -2.12 11.10 -0.72
N ARG A 158 -2.08 11.53 0.54
CA ARG A 158 -1.89 12.95 0.90
C ARG A 158 -0.54 13.48 0.42
N ILE A 159 0.53 12.71 0.61
CA ILE A 159 1.85 13.06 0.09
C ILE A 159 1.81 13.15 -1.44
N ALA A 160 1.21 12.19 -2.11
CA ALA A 160 1.15 12.15 -3.57
C ALA A 160 0.41 13.35 -4.17
N ILE A 161 -0.66 13.81 -3.53
CA ILE A 161 -1.38 15.03 -3.94
C ILE A 161 -0.42 16.23 -3.98
N GLU A 162 0.48 16.34 -3.02
CA GLU A 162 1.41 17.46 -2.90
C GLU A 162 2.58 17.36 -3.89
N ILE A 163 3.20 16.20 -4.04
CA ILE A 163 4.53 16.10 -4.67
C ILE A 163 4.58 15.37 -6.01
N LEU A 164 3.58 14.58 -6.40
CA LEU A 164 3.63 13.84 -7.67
C LEU A 164 3.02 14.65 -8.81
N ASP A 165 3.70 14.61 -9.95
CA ASP A 165 3.17 15.05 -11.24
C ASP A 165 2.95 13.82 -12.13
N PHE A 166 1.75 13.68 -12.62
CA PHE A 166 1.32 12.55 -13.48
C PHE A 166 1.24 12.96 -14.95
#